data_61bcf2f8e974d6bc8694050faadc602d
#
_entry.id   61bcf2f8e974d6bc8694050faadc602d
#
_cell.length_a   1.000
_cell.length_b   1.000
_cell.length_c   1.000
_cell.angle_alpha   90.00
_cell.angle_beta   90.00
_cell.angle_gamma   90.00
#
_symmetry.space_group_name_H-M   'P 1'
#
loop_
_entity.id
_entity.type
_entity.pdbx_description
1 polymer ?
#
loop_
_entity_poly.entity_id
_entity_poly.type
_entity_poly.pdbx_seq_one_letter_code
_entity_poly.pdbx_strand_id
1 'polypeptide(L)'
;MKKKILIGSGVLVALLLVFFLVRQRANPGTNDIVTAVKQGPFKVEIETTGELEAKNSVKILGPTRLREFEIWQVVIQNIVDEGTVVKKGDWVATLDKSTFQTKFGAKQIELEKENAKYIQTQLDTTLVLREARDQLINLKYAVEEKRIVLEQSKYEPPATIKQAQIDVEKANREFEQASENYKIKQRQNVEKMREQSAAFRKVQDEFTNMTAVMEAFTISAPEPGMVIYTKGWDGKPIKAGSQIQMWDPTVATLPDLTKMMSKTYVNEVDVRKVLPGQRVEVGLDAYPDKKLTGVVARVANVGEQRPNSDAKVFEVAVEIDGTDPTLRPSMTTSNKIIAKQIDQALFIPLESLHSHADSVTFVYKRRGLKAEKQEVVIGEANNNDVIIVTGLGDKDEVYLSVPPGMEEDEISLLKEMDGKRKKKGEETAAPKPSPSASLQQP
;
A
#
# COMPACT_ATOMS: atom_id res chain seq x y z
N MET A 1 90.53 -3.90 -55.63
CA MET A 1 89.25 -3.21 -55.17
C MET A 1 88.19 -4.14 -54.64
N LYS A 2 88.09 -5.38 -55.06
CA LYS A 2 86.99 -6.32 -54.66
C LYS A 2 86.97 -6.80 -53.17
N LYS A 3 88.09 -6.85 -52.47
CA LYS A 3 88.16 -7.25 -51.01
C LYS A 3 87.73 -6.15 -50.03
N LYS A 4 87.79 -4.88 -50.37
CA LYS A 4 87.32 -3.77 -49.48
C LYS A 4 85.81 -3.61 -49.52
N ILE A 5 85.17 -3.98 -50.59
CA ILE A 5 83.71 -3.93 -50.75
C ILE A 5 83.02 -5.08 -49.95
N LEU A 6 83.64 -6.27 -49.84
CA LEU A 6 83.10 -7.40 -49.04
C LEU A 6 83.15 -7.16 -47.55
N ILE A 7 84.15 -6.45 -47.02
CA ILE A 7 84.26 -6.11 -45.63
C ILE A 7 83.27 -5.00 -45.23
N GLY A 8 83.06 -4.03 -46.14
CA GLY A 8 82.03 -3.01 -45.89
C GLY A 8 80.59 -3.51 -45.85
N SER A 9 80.28 -4.46 -46.69
CA SER A 9 78.95 -5.09 -46.69
C SER A 9 78.69 -5.99 -45.46
N GLY A 10 79.72 -6.68 -44.94
CA GLY A 10 79.62 -7.48 -43.70
C GLY A 10 79.39 -6.62 -42.47
N VAL A 11 80.04 -5.46 -42.37
CA VAL A 11 79.80 -4.53 -41.26
C VAL A 11 78.43 -3.87 -41.33
N LEU A 12 77.90 -3.61 -42.53
CA LEU A 12 76.57 -3.03 -42.69
C LEU A 12 75.45 -4.03 -42.29
N VAL A 13 75.64 -5.30 -42.68
CA VAL A 13 74.73 -6.37 -42.28
C VAL A 13 74.77 -6.62 -40.78
N ALA A 14 75.97 -6.57 -40.15
CA ALA A 14 76.08 -6.72 -38.70
C ALA A 14 75.42 -5.55 -37.94
N LEU A 15 75.59 -4.32 -38.46
CA LEU A 15 74.90 -3.14 -37.89
C LEU A 15 73.39 -3.19 -38.08
N LEU A 16 72.91 -3.67 -39.22
CA LEU A 16 71.49 -3.89 -39.46
C LEU A 16 70.92 -5.00 -38.55
N LEU A 17 71.67 -6.08 -38.31
CA LEU A 17 71.28 -7.15 -37.40
C LEU A 17 71.29 -6.69 -35.94
N VAL A 18 72.25 -5.90 -35.52
CA VAL A 18 72.26 -5.29 -34.20
C VAL A 18 71.11 -4.28 -34.04
N PHE A 19 70.85 -3.45 -35.08
CA PHE A 19 69.70 -2.55 -35.08
C PHE A 19 68.36 -3.30 -35.03
N PHE A 20 68.25 -4.39 -35.75
CA PHE A 20 67.05 -5.24 -35.75
C PHE A 20 66.85 -5.95 -34.41
N LEU A 21 67.96 -6.45 -33.78
CA LEU A 21 67.93 -7.02 -32.44
C LEU A 21 67.61 -6.03 -31.34
N VAL A 22 68.13 -4.80 -31.46
CA VAL A 22 67.80 -3.70 -30.54
C VAL A 22 66.36 -3.23 -30.73
N ARG A 23 65.88 -3.22 -31.98
CA ARG A 23 64.49 -2.87 -32.31
C ARG A 23 63.49 -3.97 -31.92
N GLN A 24 63.89 -5.24 -31.93
CA GLN A 24 63.06 -6.36 -31.43
C GLN A 24 62.99 -6.41 -29.88
N ARG A 25 63.96 -5.77 -29.17
CA ARG A 25 63.93 -5.60 -27.71
C ARG A 25 63.16 -4.33 -27.26
N ALA A 26 62.91 -3.40 -28.18
CA ALA A 26 61.95 -2.35 -27.95
C ALA A 26 60.55 -2.97 -28.14
N ASN A 27 60.03 -3.65 -27.14
CA ASN A 27 58.62 -4.01 -27.09
C ASN A 27 57.80 -2.80 -27.45
N PRO A 28 56.79 -2.90 -28.39
CA PRO A 28 55.82 -1.85 -28.50
C PRO A 28 55.10 -1.77 -27.16
N GLY A 29 55.23 -0.62 -26.51
CA GLY A 29 54.63 -0.41 -25.21
C GLY A 29 53.20 -0.88 -25.24
N THR A 30 52.91 -1.92 -24.48
CA THR A 30 51.56 -2.07 -23.94
C THR A 30 51.25 -0.73 -23.32
N ASN A 31 50.17 -0.09 -23.78
CA ASN A 31 49.62 1.10 -23.15
C ASN A 31 49.21 0.69 -21.73
N ASP A 32 50.19 0.65 -20.83
CA ASP A 32 49.96 0.45 -19.42
C ASP A 32 49.14 1.65 -18.93
N ILE A 33 47.83 1.44 -18.79
CA ILE A 33 46.93 2.48 -18.34
C ILE A 33 47.18 2.68 -16.85
N VAL A 34 47.69 3.85 -16.50
CA VAL A 34 47.99 4.24 -15.12
C VAL A 34 46.98 5.29 -14.69
N THR A 35 46.53 5.22 -13.48
CA THR A 35 45.66 6.22 -12.87
C THR A 35 46.28 6.75 -11.58
N ALA A 36 46.14 8.06 -11.33
CA ALA A 36 46.56 8.65 -10.07
C ALA A 36 45.56 8.32 -8.95
N VAL A 37 46.07 8.11 -7.74
CA VAL A 37 45.23 8.03 -6.53
C VAL A 37 44.51 9.37 -6.38
N LYS A 38 43.19 9.32 -6.30
CA LYS A 38 42.35 10.51 -6.16
C LYS A 38 42.12 10.80 -4.68
N GLN A 39 42.17 12.08 -4.31
CA GLN A 39 41.79 12.56 -2.99
C GLN A 39 40.59 13.50 -3.14
N GLY A 40 39.53 13.20 -2.39
CA GLY A 40 38.32 14.03 -2.47
C GLY A 40 37.14 13.42 -1.72
N PRO A 41 35.96 14.03 -1.90
CA PRO A 41 34.75 13.49 -1.33
C PRO A 41 34.40 12.15 -1.99
N PHE A 42 34.15 11.13 -1.16
CA PHE A 42 33.79 9.80 -1.60
C PHE A 42 32.36 9.49 -1.14
N LYS A 43 31.52 9.05 -2.07
CA LYS A 43 30.16 8.67 -1.79
C LYS A 43 29.99 7.18 -2.02
N VAL A 44 29.44 6.49 -1.03
CA VAL A 44 28.95 5.12 -1.17
C VAL A 44 27.50 5.23 -1.62
N GLU A 45 27.26 4.96 -2.89
CA GLU A 45 25.94 5.07 -3.51
C GLU A 45 25.38 3.67 -3.78
N ILE A 46 24.09 3.51 -3.52
CA ILE A 46 23.33 2.29 -3.86
C ILE A 46 22.35 2.69 -4.95
N GLU A 47 22.56 2.16 -6.14
CA GLU A 47 21.70 2.43 -7.29
C GLU A 47 20.57 1.40 -7.35
N THR A 48 19.34 1.88 -7.47
CA THR A 48 18.14 1.04 -7.54
C THR A 48 17.12 1.62 -8.50
N THR A 49 16.33 0.76 -9.13
CA THR A 49 15.20 1.17 -9.95
C THR A 49 13.92 1.08 -9.15
N GLY A 50 13.07 2.08 -9.27
CA GLY A 50 11.79 2.16 -8.57
C GLY A 50 10.66 2.64 -9.46
N GLU A 51 9.51 2.81 -8.84
CA GLU A 51 8.29 3.32 -9.46
C GLU A 51 7.76 4.50 -8.64
N LEU A 52 7.27 5.51 -9.34
CA LEU A 52 6.69 6.69 -8.71
C LEU A 52 5.28 6.39 -8.22
N GLU A 53 5.03 6.64 -6.95
CA GLU A 53 3.69 6.52 -6.34
C GLU A 53 3.33 7.83 -5.62
N ALA A 54 2.03 8.11 -5.50
CA ALA A 54 1.60 9.19 -4.62
C ALA A 54 1.70 8.75 -3.16
N LYS A 55 2.18 9.62 -2.29
CA LYS A 55 2.27 9.34 -0.84
C LYS A 55 0.91 9.06 -0.23
N ASN A 56 -0.10 9.80 -0.66
CA ASN A 56 -1.49 9.65 -0.25
C ASN A 56 -2.38 9.45 -1.47
N SER A 57 -3.39 8.60 -1.35
CA SER A 57 -4.42 8.45 -2.36
C SER A 57 -5.78 8.26 -1.70
N VAL A 58 -6.80 8.93 -2.21
CA VAL A 58 -8.17 8.76 -1.75
C VAL A 58 -8.86 7.76 -2.67
N LYS A 59 -9.45 6.72 -2.07
CA LYS A 59 -10.22 5.74 -2.82
C LYS A 59 -11.62 6.28 -3.12
N ILE A 60 -12.04 6.16 -4.36
CA ILE A 60 -13.43 6.40 -4.78
C ILE A 60 -14.16 5.07 -4.67
N LEU A 61 -15.10 5.00 -3.73
CA LEU A 61 -15.82 3.79 -3.41
C LEU A 61 -17.22 3.80 -4.04
N GLY A 62 -17.66 2.66 -4.50
CA GLY A 62 -19.06 2.39 -4.79
C GLY A 62 -19.88 2.20 -3.50
N PRO A 63 -21.21 1.94 -3.63
CA PRO A 63 -22.10 1.76 -2.49
C PRO A 63 -21.69 0.56 -1.63
N THR A 64 -21.31 0.81 -0.38
CA THR A 64 -20.78 -0.21 0.54
C THR A 64 -21.87 -1.11 1.15
N ARG A 65 -23.15 -0.66 1.15
CA ARG A 65 -24.26 -1.33 1.83
C ARG A 65 -25.05 -2.31 0.96
N LEU A 66 -24.62 -2.58 -0.28
CA LEU A 66 -25.32 -3.49 -1.20
C LEU A 66 -25.42 -4.92 -0.68
N ARG A 67 -24.48 -5.34 0.17
CA ARG A 67 -24.49 -6.66 0.81
C ARG A 67 -25.73 -6.88 1.70
N GLU A 68 -26.25 -5.82 2.32
CA GLU A 68 -27.47 -5.87 3.12
C GLU A 68 -28.70 -6.27 2.27
N PHE A 69 -28.59 -6.05 0.95
CA PHE A 69 -29.62 -6.37 -0.04
C PHE A 69 -29.24 -7.58 -0.91
N GLU A 70 -28.30 -8.42 -0.45
CA GLU A 70 -27.85 -9.64 -1.15
C GLU A 70 -27.30 -9.37 -2.56
N ILE A 71 -26.64 -8.23 -2.75
CA ILE A 71 -25.95 -7.88 -3.99
C ILE A 71 -24.46 -7.90 -3.70
N TRP A 72 -23.75 -8.85 -4.34
CA TRP A 72 -22.33 -9.12 -4.08
C TRP A 72 -21.40 -8.51 -5.11
N GLN A 73 -21.91 -8.19 -6.28
CA GLN A 73 -21.16 -7.62 -7.38
C GLN A 73 -22.02 -6.65 -8.18
N VAL A 74 -21.41 -5.63 -8.72
CA VAL A 74 -22.07 -4.62 -9.57
C VAL A 74 -21.17 -4.29 -10.75
N VAL A 75 -21.78 -4.08 -11.92
CA VAL A 75 -21.07 -3.70 -13.15
C VAL A 75 -20.96 -2.18 -13.22
N ILE A 76 -19.81 -1.68 -13.63
CA ILE A 76 -19.62 -0.26 -13.96
C ILE A 76 -20.22 -0.01 -15.33
N GLN A 77 -21.26 0.79 -15.40
CA GLN A 77 -21.90 1.15 -16.68
C GLN A 77 -21.06 2.19 -17.43
N ASN A 78 -20.69 3.27 -16.74
CA ASN A 78 -19.86 4.33 -17.29
C ASN A 78 -18.87 4.81 -16.21
N ILE A 79 -17.70 5.26 -16.66
CA ILE A 79 -16.66 5.85 -15.81
C ILE A 79 -15.94 6.93 -16.60
N VAL A 80 -15.53 8.00 -15.95
CA VAL A 80 -14.74 9.07 -16.54
C VAL A 80 -13.37 8.52 -17.00
N ASP A 81 -12.82 9.07 -18.07
CA ASP A 81 -11.55 8.62 -18.62
C ASP A 81 -10.40 8.77 -17.62
N GLU A 82 -9.49 7.78 -17.64
CA GLU A 82 -8.30 7.79 -16.80
C GLU A 82 -7.44 9.03 -17.08
N GLY A 83 -6.93 9.65 -16.02
CA GLY A 83 -6.13 10.88 -16.13
C GLY A 83 -6.95 12.17 -16.13
N THR A 84 -8.28 12.09 -16.09
CA THR A 84 -9.13 13.28 -16.01
C THR A 84 -9.03 13.91 -14.62
N VAL A 85 -8.87 15.24 -14.59
CA VAL A 85 -8.86 16.00 -13.34
C VAL A 85 -10.30 16.38 -12.97
N VAL A 86 -10.72 15.97 -11.79
CA VAL A 86 -12.06 16.20 -11.23
C VAL A 86 -11.99 17.10 -10.00
N LYS A 87 -13.06 17.85 -9.76
CA LYS A 87 -13.28 18.60 -8.53
C LYS A 87 -14.15 17.79 -7.57
N LYS A 88 -14.18 18.20 -6.31
CA LYS A 88 -15.09 17.60 -5.33
C LYS A 88 -16.55 17.72 -5.79
N GLY A 89 -17.24 16.59 -5.84
CA GLY A 89 -18.63 16.49 -6.27
C GLY A 89 -18.83 16.22 -7.76
N ASP A 90 -17.79 16.32 -8.59
CA ASP A 90 -17.89 15.97 -10.01
C ASP A 90 -18.23 14.49 -10.18
N TRP A 91 -18.99 14.19 -11.23
CA TRP A 91 -19.33 12.81 -11.59
C TRP A 91 -18.08 12.02 -11.99
N VAL A 92 -17.97 10.79 -11.47
CA VAL A 92 -16.86 9.88 -11.77
C VAL A 92 -17.34 8.61 -12.46
N ALA A 93 -18.35 7.95 -11.91
CA ALA A 93 -18.84 6.71 -12.47
C ALA A 93 -20.34 6.52 -12.21
N THR A 94 -20.96 5.69 -13.04
CA THR A 94 -22.32 5.19 -12.86
C THR A 94 -22.28 3.67 -12.87
N LEU A 95 -22.90 3.08 -11.85
CA LEU A 95 -23.04 1.64 -11.73
C LEU A 95 -24.38 1.16 -12.30
N ASP A 96 -24.41 -0.09 -12.77
CA ASP A 96 -25.65 -0.73 -13.19
C ASP A 96 -26.52 -1.02 -11.98
N LYS A 97 -27.68 -0.34 -11.93
CA LYS A 97 -28.67 -0.44 -10.86
C LYS A 97 -29.82 -1.40 -11.14
N SER A 98 -29.80 -2.11 -12.28
CA SER A 98 -30.94 -2.93 -12.73
C SER A 98 -31.42 -3.93 -11.67
N THR A 99 -30.49 -4.71 -11.10
CA THR A 99 -30.80 -5.69 -10.04
C THR A 99 -31.33 -5.02 -8.78
N PHE A 100 -30.73 -3.91 -8.37
CA PHE A 100 -31.15 -3.17 -7.19
C PHE A 100 -32.51 -2.52 -7.41
N GLN A 101 -32.78 -1.98 -8.61
CA GLN A 101 -34.05 -1.34 -8.97
C GLN A 101 -35.23 -2.31 -8.89
N THR A 102 -35.04 -3.57 -9.27
CA THR A 102 -36.06 -4.60 -9.12
C THR A 102 -36.41 -4.82 -7.63
N LYS A 103 -35.39 -4.98 -6.76
CA LYS A 103 -35.59 -5.10 -5.30
C LYS A 103 -36.21 -3.84 -4.69
N PHE A 104 -35.80 -2.67 -5.15
CA PHE A 104 -36.35 -1.38 -4.71
C PHE A 104 -37.84 -1.27 -5.04
N GLY A 105 -38.25 -1.62 -6.27
CA GLY A 105 -39.65 -1.62 -6.67
C GLY A 105 -40.49 -2.63 -5.84
N ALA A 106 -39.97 -3.82 -5.57
CA ALA A 106 -40.63 -4.79 -4.69
C ALA A 106 -40.83 -4.23 -3.27
N LYS A 107 -39.82 -3.54 -2.71
CA LYS A 107 -39.91 -2.91 -1.37
C LYS A 107 -40.89 -1.76 -1.35
N GLN A 108 -40.98 -0.99 -2.43
CA GLN A 108 -41.99 0.08 -2.56
C GLN A 108 -43.42 -0.49 -2.48
N ILE A 109 -43.70 -1.59 -3.19
CA ILE A 109 -45.00 -2.25 -3.14
C ILE A 109 -45.30 -2.77 -1.73
N GLU A 110 -44.29 -3.33 -1.06
CA GLU A 110 -44.42 -3.78 0.33
C GLU A 110 -44.74 -2.63 1.28
N LEU A 111 -44.08 -1.48 1.12
CA LEU A 111 -44.36 -0.26 1.89
C LEU A 111 -45.81 0.21 1.69
N GLU A 112 -46.27 0.26 0.46
CA GLU A 112 -47.67 0.64 0.15
C GLU A 112 -48.68 -0.30 0.79
N LYS A 113 -48.38 -1.62 0.76
CA LYS A 113 -49.20 -2.63 1.40
C LYS A 113 -49.27 -2.46 2.92
N GLU A 114 -48.13 -2.29 3.57
CA GLU A 114 -48.11 -2.08 5.04
C GLU A 114 -48.72 -0.74 5.46
N ASN A 115 -48.58 0.31 4.63
CA ASN A 115 -49.27 1.57 4.84
C ASN A 115 -50.81 1.42 4.76
N ALA A 116 -51.29 0.73 3.73
CA ALA A 116 -52.75 0.44 3.60
C ALA A 116 -53.29 -0.33 4.82
N LYS A 117 -52.54 -1.32 5.29
CA LYS A 117 -52.90 -2.12 6.48
C LYS A 117 -52.87 -1.29 7.76
N TYR A 118 -51.92 -0.37 7.89
CA TYR A 118 -51.85 0.58 9.00
C TYR A 118 -53.11 1.47 9.02
N ILE A 119 -53.48 2.04 7.88
CA ILE A 119 -54.68 2.90 7.74
C ILE A 119 -55.94 2.10 8.04
N GLN A 120 -56.06 0.88 7.50
CA GLN A 120 -57.20 -0.01 7.79
C GLN A 120 -57.33 -0.29 9.30
N THR A 121 -56.21 -0.64 9.96
CA THR A 121 -56.18 -0.91 11.41
C THR A 121 -56.61 0.35 12.20
N GLN A 122 -56.18 1.52 11.77
CA GLN A 122 -56.54 2.79 12.38
C GLN A 122 -58.03 3.05 12.29
N LEU A 123 -58.63 2.79 11.12
CA LEU A 123 -60.08 2.93 10.94
C LEU A 123 -60.86 1.93 11.79
N ASP A 124 -60.48 0.63 11.75
CA ASP A 124 -61.12 -0.44 12.53
C ASP A 124 -61.08 -0.14 14.04
N THR A 125 -59.92 0.28 14.54
CA THR A 125 -59.78 0.60 15.99
C THR A 125 -60.61 1.82 16.36
N THR A 126 -60.72 2.79 15.48
CA THR A 126 -61.55 3.99 15.69
C THR A 126 -63.04 3.61 15.75
N LEU A 127 -63.49 2.74 14.83
CA LEU A 127 -64.90 2.25 14.83
C LEU A 127 -65.23 1.49 16.09
N VAL A 128 -64.38 0.52 16.48
CA VAL A 128 -64.59 -0.30 17.70
C VAL A 128 -64.69 0.55 18.97
N LEU A 129 -63.81 1.58 19.07
CA LEU A 129 -63.84 2.50 20.23
C LEU A 129 -65.06 3.42 20.21
N ARG A 130 -65.51 3.83 19.05
CA ARG A 130 -66.72 4.64 18.88
C ARG A 130 -67.96 3.87 19.30
N GLU A 131 -68.12 2.66 18.78
CA GLU A 131 -69.26 1.76 19.16
C GLU A 131 -69.30 1.52 20.66
N ALA A 132 -68.14 1.20 21.27
CA ALA A 132 -68.06 0.98 22.72
C ALA A 132 -68.35 2.22 23.54
N ARG A 133 -67.96 3.41 23.04
CA ARG A 133 -68.32 4.72 23.65
C ARG A 133 -69.78 5.00 23.57
N ASP A 134 -70.42 4.80 22.40
CA ASP A 134 -71.84 5.04 22.20
C ASP A 134 -72.65 4.09 23.07
N GLN A 135 -72.23 2.84 23.26
CA GLN A 135 -72.81 1.89 24.18
C GLN A 135 -72.75 2.40 25.64
N LEU A 136 -71.63 2.95 26.09
CA LEU A 136 -71.49 3.53 27.44
C LEU A 136 -72.43 4.71 27.64
N ILE A 137 -72.58 5.56 26.64
CA ILE A 137 -73.48 6.68 26.69
C ILE A 137 -74.93 6.22 26.85
N ASN A 138 -75.34 5.19 26.07
CA ASN A 138 -76.70 4.63 26.17
C ASN A 138 -76.96 3.98 27.53
N LEU A 139 -75.99 3.23 28.08
CA LEU A 139 -76.14 2.64 29.42
C LEU A 139 -76.16 3.69 30.52
N LYS A 140 -75.41 4.79 30.38
CA LYS A 140 -75.51 5.92 31.30
C LYS A 140 -76.91 6.52 31.35
N TYR A 141 -77.53 6.71 30.20
CA TYR A 141 -78.90 7.17 30.13
C TYR A 141 -79.90 6.15 30.72
N ALA A 142 -79.67 4.86 30.51
CA ALA A 142 -80.48 3.81 31.10
C ALA A 142 -80.43 3.81 32.64
N VAL A 143 -79.22 4.02 33.24
CA VAL A 143 -79.06 4.21 34.69
C VAL A 143 -79.87 5.40 35.18
N GLU A 144 -79.80 6.54 34.47
CA GLU A 144 -80.54 7.75 34.86
C GLU A 144 -82.06 7.53 34.75
N GLU A 145 -82.54 6.89 33.70
CA GLU A 145 -83.96 6.51 33.58
C GLU A 145 -84.45 5.69 34.77
N LYS A 146 -83.69 4.64 35.14
CA LYS A 146 -84.09 3.77 36.29
C LYS A 146 -84.03 4.52 37.61
N ARG A 147 -83.09 5.47 37.77
CA ARG A 147 -82.95 6.36 38.92
C ARG A 147 -84.20 7.27 39.03
N ILE A 148 -84.72 7.84 37.94
CA ILE A 148 -85.93 8.65 37.90
C ILE A 148 -87.14 7.82 38.26
N VAL A 149 -87.26 6.56 37.76
CA VAL A 149 -88.29 5.63 38.12
C VAL A 149 -88.28 5.31 39.62
N LEU A 150 -87.13 5.11 40.24
CA LEU A 150 -86.98 4.91 41.67
C LEU A 150 -87.43 6.14 42.48
N GLU A 151 -87.09 7.37 42.05
CA GLU A 151 -87.59 8.60 42.69
C GLU A 151 -89.09 8.73 42.61
N GLN A 152 -89.73 8.44 41.49
CA GLN A 152 -91.17 8.45 41.29
C GLN A 152 -91.84 7.41 42.15
N SER A 153 -91.21 6.27 42.37
CA SER A 153 -91.78 5.15 43.16
C SER A 153 -91.69 5.36 44.68
N LYS A 154 -91.24 6.50 45.17
CA LYS A 154 -91.00 6.79 46.60
C LYS A 154 -92.20 6.66 47.51
N TYR A 155 -93.39 6.84 46.96
CA TYR A 155 -94.66 6.72 47.68
C TYR A 155 -95.48 5.47 47.35
N GLU A 156 -94.89 4.50 46.63
CA GLU A 156 -95.47 3.22 46.19
C GLU A 156 -95.29 2.15 47.30
N PRO A 157 -95.96 1.01 47.19
CA PRO A 157 -95.80 -0.12 48.09
C PRO A 157 -94.34 -0.58 48.23
N PRO A 158 -93.93 -1.07 49.45
CA PRO A 158 -92.49 -1.45 49.71
C PRO A 158 -91.90 -2.45 48.69
N ALA A 159 -92.71 -3.32 48.12
CA ALA A 159 -92.30 -4.30 47.10
C ALA A 159 -91.91 -3.58 45.79
N THR A 160 -92.69 -2.54 45.37
CA THR A 160 -92.40 -1.77 44.16
C THR A 160 -91.11 -0.93 44.33
N ILE A 161 -90.97 -0.33 45.51
CA ILE A 161 -89.73 0.44 45.83
C ILE A 161 -88.53 -0.50 45.75
N LYS A 162 -88.66 -1.69 46.37
CA LYS A 162 -87.55 -2.68 46.39
C LYS A 162 -87.22 -3.14 44.97
N GLN A 163 -88.22 -3.40 44.12
CA GLN A 163 -87.98 -3.72 42.71
C GLN A 163 -87.30 -2.63 41.97
N ALA A 164 -87.69 -1.34 42.10
CA ALA A 164 -87.06 -0.24 41.48
C ALA A 164 -85.60 -0.06 41.97
N GLN A 165 -85.30 -0.30 43.24
CA GLN A 165 -83.92 -0.32 43.74
C GLN A 165 -83.06 -1.39 43.07
N ILE A 166 -83.59 -2.62 42.92
CA ILE A 166 -82.88 -3.73 42.22
C ILE A 166 -82.65 -3.37 40.78
N ASP A 167 -83.59 -2.74 40.11
CA ASP A 167 -83.44 -2.30 38.68
C ASP A 167 -82.36 -1.24 38.53
N VAL A 168 -82.29 -0.25 39.46
CA VAL A 168 -81.17 0.73 39.46
C VAL A 168 -79.82 0.05 39.71
N GLU A 169 -79.74 -0.87 40.66
CA GLU A 169 -78.55 -1.64 40.99
C GLU A 169 -78.06 -2.47 39.80
N LYS A 170 -79.00 -3.14 39.09
CA LYS A 170 -78.72 -3.87 37.87
C LYS A 170 -78.22 -3.00 36.75
N ALA A 171 -78.85 -1.87 36.50
CA ALA A 171 -78.40 -0.91 35.48
C ALA A 171 -77.03 -0.31 35.80
N ASN A 172 -76.74 -0.02 37.09
CA ASN A 172 -75.41 0.42 37.52
C ASN A 172 -74.33 -0.65 37.25
N ARG A 173 -74.60 -1.94 37.58
CA ARG A 173 -73.66 -3.05 37.30
C ARG A 173 -73.42 -3.22 35.81
N GLU A 174 -74.41 -3.09 34.96
CA GLU A 174 -74.32 -3.18 33.53
C GLU A 174 -73.42 -2.01 33.00
N PHE A 175 -73.62 -0.78 33.51
CA PHE A 175 -72.76 0.36 33.15
C PHE A 175 -71.31 0.20 33.60
N GLU A 176 -71.08 -0.27 34.86
CA GLU A 176 -69.73 -0.50 35.36
C GLU A 176 -69.00 -1.59 34.55
N GLN A 177 -69.67 -2.72 34.23
CA GLN A 177 -69.10 -3.78 33.38
C GLN A 177 -68.74 -3.25 32.00
N ALA A 178 -69.64 -2.45 31.38
CA ALA A 178 -69.35 -1.85 30.07
C ALA A 178 -68.19 -0.84 30.15
N SER A 179 -68.08 -0.09 31.25
CA SER A 179 -66.96 0.82 31.48
C SER A 179 -65.62 0.13 31.58
N GLU A 180 -65.58 -0.99 32.34
CA GLU A 180 -64.37 -1.80 32.38
C GLU A 180 -64.04 -2.47 31.03
N ASN A 181 -65.04 -2.97 30.32
CA ASN A 181 -64.86 -3.51 28.96
C ASN A 181 -64.38 -2.44 27.98
N TYR A 182 -64.84 -1.21 28.09
CA TYR A 182 -64.32 -0.10 27.27
C TYR A 182 -62.85 0.16 27.53
N LYS A 183 -62.39 0.17 28.79
CA LYS A 183 -60.97 0.36 29.15
C LYS A 183 -60.13 -0.81 28.59
N ILE A 184 -60.61 -2.06 28.66
CA ILE A 184 -59.94 -3.21 28.09
C ILE A 184 -59.84 -3.08 26.58
N LYS A 185 -60.93 -2.74 25.87
CA LYS A 185 -60.94 -2.51 24.41
C LYS A 185 -60.00 -1.37 24.03
N GLN A 186 -59.95 -0.29 24.81
CA GLN A 186 -59.04 0.79 24.58
C GLN A 186 -57.57 0.34 24.62
N ARG A 187 -57.19 -0.45 25.64
CA ARG A 187 -55.83 -0.99 25.75
C ARG A 187 -55.51 -1.93 24.59
N GLN A 188 -56.42 -2.84 24.25
CA GLN A 188 -56.26 -3.77 23.12
C GLN A 188 -56.04 -3.02 21.79
N ASN A 189 -56.81 -1.96 21.54
CA ASN A 189 -56.70 -1.18 20.32
C ASN A 189 -55.40 -0.34 20.28
N VAL A 190 -54.92 0.15 21.42
CA VAL A 190 -53.64 0.82 21.52
C VAL A 190 -52.50 -0.15 21.18
N GLU A 191 -52.50 -1.36 21.73
CA GLU A 191 -51.48 -2.37 21.43
C GLU A 191 -51.53 -2.84 19.96
N LYS A 192 -52.74 -3.05 19.41
CA LYS A 192 -52.93 -3.38 17.99
C LYS A 192 -52.40 -2.30 17.07
N MET A 193 -52.65 -1.01 17.39
CA MET A 193 -52.08 0.11 16.64
C MET A 193 -50.56 0.20 16.77
N ARG A 194 -50.03 -0.08 17.98
CA ARG A 194 -48.61 -0.09 18.24
C ARG A 194 -47.89 -1.16 17.41
N GLU A 195 -48.43 -2.39 17.38
CA GLU A 195 -47.90 -3.48 16.56
C GLU A 195 -47.87 -3.10 15.07
N GLN A 196 -48.98 -2.61 14.55
CA GLN A 196 -49.09 -2.25 13.13
C GLN A 196 -48.21 -1.04 12.78
N SER A 197 -48.09 -0.03 13.66
CA SER A 197 -47.19 1.10 13.51
C SER A 197 -45.72 0.66 13.48
N ALA A 198 -45.34 -0.30 14.32
CA ALA A 198 -43.99 -0.85 14.33
C ALA A 198 -43.66 -1.63 13.03
N ALA A 199 -44.61 -2.42 12.52
CA ALA A 199 -44.46 -3.10 11.23
C ALA A 199 -44.28 -2.12 10.07
N PHE A 200 -45.11 -1.08 10.00
CA PHE A 200 -45.04 -0.04 8.97
C PHE A 200 -43.71 0.72 9.06
N ARG A 201 -43.29 1.15 10.25
CA ARG A 201 -42.01 1.86 10.43
C ARG A 201 -40.83 1.02 9.99
N LYS A 202 -40.81 -0.28 10.32
CA LYS A 202 -39.73 -1.18 9.89
C LYS A 202 -39.56 -1.16 8.38
N VAL A 203 -40.64 -1.34 7.62
CA VAL A 203 -40.59 -1.34 6.16
C VAL A 203 -40.24 0.05 5.61
N GLN A 204 -40.71 1.12 6.26
CA GLN A 204 -40.39 2.50 5.90
C GLN A 204 -38.90 2.80 6.07
N ASP A 205 -38.29 2.36 7.19
CA ASP A 205 -36.86 2.53 7.45
C ASP A 205 -36.01 1.75 6.44
N GLU A 206 -36.40 0.53 6.12
CA GLU A 206 -35.77 -0.30 5.09
C GLU A 206 -35.83 0.41 3.71
N PHE A 207 -36.99 0.92 3.33
CA PHE A 207 -37.18 1.67 2.07
C PHE A 207 -36.33 2.94 2.02
N THR A 208 -36.28 3.71 3.12
CA THR A 208 -35.44 4.92 3.23
C THR A 208 -33.95 4.57 3.07
N ASN A 209 -33.49 3.49 3.69
CA ASN A 209 -32.13 2.98 3.52
C ASN A 209 -31.84 2.59 2.06
N MET A 210 -32.80 1.93 1.41
CA MET A 210 -32.67 1.59 -0.02
C MET A 210 -32.61 2.82 -0.90
N THR A 211 -33.36 3.88 -0.58
CA THR A 211 -33.31 5.14 -1.33
C THR A 211 -31.92 5.77 -1.27
N ALA A 212 -31.31 5.84 -0.10
CA ALA A 212 -29.93 6.33 0.07
C ALA A 212 -28.90 5.52 -0.71
N VAL A 213 -29.09 4.18 -0.75
CA VAL A 213 -28.19 3.30 -1.54
C VAL A 213 -28.42 3.48 -3.04
N MET A 214 -29.64 3.77 -3.50
CA MET A 214 -29.93 4.05 -4.90
C MET A 214 -29.19 5.29 -5.41
N GLU A 215 -29.08 6.33 -4.62
CA GLU A 215 -28.32 7.55 -4.96
C GLU A 215 -26.82 7.25 -5.09
N ALA A 216 -26.28 6.33 -4.28
CA ALA A 216 -24.88 5.96 -4.30
C ALA A 216 -24.44 5.16 -5.55
N PHE A 217 -25.36 4.75 -6.44
CA PHE A 217 -25.03 4.18 -7.75
C PHE A 217 -24.45 5.22 -8.72
N THR A 218 -24.66 6.50 -8.46
CA THR A 218 -23.98 7.60 -9.15
C THR A 218 -22.84 8.07 -8.24
N ILE A 219 -21.62 7.78 -8.66
CA ILE A 219 -20.43 8.02 -7.87
C ILE A 219 -19.82 9.35 -8.24
N SER A 220 -19.60 10.19 -7.22
CA SER A 220 -18.95 11.48 -7.34
C SER A 220 -17.60 11.50 -6.64
N ALA A 221 -16.70 12.38 -7.07
CA ALA A 221 -15.39 12.56 -6.48
C ALA A 221 -15.51 13.11 -5.04
N PRO A 222 -14.93 12.44 -4.03
CA PRO A 222 -14.96 12.93 -2.65
C PRO A 222 -14.05 14.14 -2.44
N GLU A 223 -12.98 14.25 -3.24
CA GLU A 223 -11.98 15.32 -3.19
C GLU A 223 -11.51 15.66 -4.61
N PRO A 224 -10.89 16.84 -4.83
CA PRO A 224 -10.31 17.17 -6.12
C PRO A 224 -9.05 16.33 -6.37
N GLY A 225 -8.84 15.89 -7.61
CA GLY A 225 -7.67 15.10 -7.99
C GLY A 225 -7.77 14.56 -9.40
N MET A 226 -6.76 13.80 -9.80
CA MET A 226 -6.74 13.08 -11.07
C MET A 226 -7.26 11.66 -10.86
N VAL A 227 -8.23 11.25 -11.65
CA VAL A 227 -8.79 9.89 -11.57
C VAL A 227 -7.81 8.89 -12.16
N ILE A 228 -7.43 7.89 -11.36
CA ILE A 228 -6.60 6.76 -11.81
C ILE A 228 -7.38 5.46 -11.57
N TYR A 229 -7.41 4.62 -12.59
CA TYR A 229 -8.08 3.33 -12.52
C TYR A 229 -7.33 2.39 -11.57
N THR A 230 -8.07 1.73 -10.70
CA THR A 230 -7.51 0.64 -9.88
C THR A 230 -7.44 -0.65 -10.70
N LYS A 231 -6.50 -1.52 -10.34
CA LYS A 231 -6.42 -2.87 -10.92
C LYS A 231 -7.34 -3.80 -10.11
N GLY A 232 -8.16 -4.56 -10.80
CA GLY A 232 -8.94 -5.62 -10.21
C GLY A 232 -8.06 -6.77 -9.71
N TRP A 233 -8.65 -7.76 -9.07
CA TRP A 233 -7.96 -8.98 -8.61
C TRP A 233 -7.30 -9.78 -9.75
N ASP A 234 -7.80 -9.61 -10.99
CA ASP A 234 -7.26 -10.21 -12.21
C ASP A 234 -6.08 -9.40 -12.82
N GLY A 235 -5.65 -8.34 -12.15
CA GLY A 235 -4.58 -7.45 -12.59
C GLY A 235 -4.98 -6.47 -13.70
N LYS A 236 -6.22 -6.52 -14.20
CA LYS A 236 -6.71 -5.63 -15.25
C LYS A 236 -7.24 -4.32 -14.66
N PRO A 237 -7.10 -3.19 -15.38
CA PRO A 237 -7.68 -1.94 -14.94
C PRO A 237 -9.21 -2.01 -14.90
N ILE A 238 -9.80 -1.49 -13.83
CA ILE A 238 -11.24 -1.36 -13.66
C ILE A 238 -11.75 -0.24 -14.56
N LYS A 239 -12.61 -0.57 -15.53
CA LYS A 239 -13.16 0.35 -16.53
C LYS A 239 -14.65 0.06 -16.78
N ALA A 240 -15.29 0.79 -17.68
CA ALA A 240 -16.66 0.50 -18.09
C ALA A 240 -16.80 -0.97 -18.53
N GLY A 241 -17.83 -1.65 -18.03
CA GLY A 241 -18.06 -3.09 -18.20
C GLY A 241 -17.38 -3.99 -17.17
N SER A 242 -16.46 -3.47 -16.32
CA SER A 242 -15.85 -4.24 -15.25
C SER A 242 -16.82 -4.47 -14.09
N GLN A 243 -16.63 -5.58 -13.38
CA GLN A 243 -17.39 -5.89 -12.16
C GLN A 243 -16.58 -5.48 -10.93
N ILE A 244 -17.20 -4.75 -10.04
CA ILE A 244 -16.67 -4.46 -8.70
C ILE A 244 -17.31 -5.40 -7.67
N GLN A 245 -16.48 -5.85 -6.74
CA GLN A 245 -16.89 -6.77 -5.68
C GLN A 245 -17.20 -5.98 -4.40
N MET A 246 -18.22 -6.40 -3.64
CA MET A 246 -18.65 -5.65 -2.46
C MET A 246 -17.71 -5.76 -1.25
N TRP A 247 -16.70 -6.62 -1.26
CA TRP A 247 -15.63 -6.62 -0.23
C TRP A 247 -14.54 -5.59 -0.50
N ASP A 248 -14.32 -5.21 -1.77
CA ASP A 248 -13.50 -4.06 -2.17
C ASP A 248 -14.24 -3.27 -3.26
N PRO A 249 -15.17 -2.39 -2.89
CA PRO A 249 -15.97 -1.62 -3.83
C PRO A 249 -15.20 -0.43 -4.43
N THR A 250 -13.87 -0.51 -4.50
CA THR A 250 -13.04 0.55 -5.07
C THR A 250 -13.25 0.63 -6.58
N VAL A 251 -13.66 1.79 -7.06
CA VAL A 251 -13.91 2.08 -8.49
C VAL A 251 -12.68 2.72 -9.12
N ALA A 252 -12.11 3.72 -8.44
CA ALA A 252 -10.94 4.46 -8.87
C ALA A 252 -10.21 5.04 -7.66
N THR A 253 -9.05 5.65 -7.89
CA THR A 253 -8.30 6.37 -6.86
C THR A 253 -7.99 7.78 -7.32
N LEU A 254 -7.89 8.71 -6.36
CA LEU A 254 -7.42 10.08 -6.53
C LEU A 254 -6.08 10.22 -5.79
N PRO A 255 -4.95 10.03 -6.47
CA PRO A 255 -3.64 10.25 -5.86
C PRO A 255 -3.40 11.75 -5.63
N ASP A 256 -2.78 12.06 -4.50
CA ASP A 256 -2.27 13.40 -4.19
C ASP A 256 -0.92 13.60 -4.92
N LEU A 257 -0.98 14.24 -6.08
CA LEU A 257 0.20 14.52 -6.91
C LEU A 257 1.12 15.58 -6.30
N THR A 258 0.75 16.22 -5.19
CA THR A 258 1.60 17.22 -4.52
C THR A 258 2.69 16.57 -3.68
N LYS A 259 2.50 15.31 -3.28
CA LYS A 259 3.45 14.54 -2.48
C LYS A 259 3.69 13.18 -3.11
N MET A 260 4.78 13.10 -3.82
CA MET A 260 5.18 11.89 -4.52
C MET A 260 6.30 11.16 -3.77
N MET A 261 6.34 9.86 -3.93
CA MET A 261 7.41 9.01 -3.42
C MET A 261 7.86 8.04 -4.51
N SER A 262 9.14 7.71 -4.51
CA SER A 262 9.66 6.61 -5.29
C SER A 262 9.69 5.35 -4.43
N LYS A 263 8.98 4.34 -4.85
CA LYS A 263 9.00 3.01 -4.27
C LYS A 263 10.04 2.17 -4.99
N THR A 264 11.11 1.85 -4.30
CA THR A 264 12.23 1.11 -4.86
C THR A 264 12.55 -0.13 -4.03
N TYR A 265 13.38 -1.01 -4.57
CA TYR A 265 13.74 -2.27 -3.94
C TYR A 265 15.25 -2.42 -3.87
N VAL A 266 15.76 -2.64 -2.68
CA VAL A 266 17.17 -2.83 -2.38
C VAL A 266 17.45 -4.29 -2.06
N ASN A 267 18.56 -4.83 -2.56
CA ASN A 267 18.98 -6.19 -2.29
C ASN A 267 19.36 -6.42 -0.81
N GLU A 268 19.25 -7.65 -0.32
CA GLU A 268 19.57 -8.06 1.06
C GLU A 268 21.00 -7.68 1.47
N VAL A 269 21.95 -7.71 0.54
CA VAL A 269 23.36 -7.35 0.81
C VAL A 269 23.52 -5.86 1.15
N ASP A 270 22.76 -4.99 0.49
CA ASP A 270 22.90 -3.55 0.59
C ASP A 270 21.90 -2.90 1.55
N VAL A 271 20.78 -3.59 1.89
CA VAL A 271 19.74 -3.01 2.74
C VAL A 271 20.26 -2.59 4.12
N ARG A 272 21.28 -3.26 4.64
CA ARG A 272 21.91 -2.90 5.94
C ARG A 272 22.60 -1.53 5.92
N LYS A 273 22.95 -1.02 4.73
CA LYS A 273 23.58 0.29 4.54
C LYS A 273 22.53 1.40 4.35
N VAL A 274 21.25 1.04 4.10
CA VAL A 274 20.17 1.99 3.85
C VAL A 274 19.42 2.27 5.14
N LEU A 275 19.40 3.54 5.52
CA LEU A 275 18.75 4.02 6.75
C LEU A 275 17.78 5.16 6.43
N PRO A 276 16.65 5.25 7.17
CA PRO A 276 15.77 6.41 7.07
C PRO A 276 16.53 7.72 7.31
N GLY A 277 16.21 8.75 6.55
CA GLY A 277 16.86 10.06 6.60
C GLY A 277 18.04 10.24 5.64
N GLN A 278 18.49 9.21 4.94
CA GLN A 278 19.54 9.35 3.92
C GLN A 278 19.04 10.10 2.70
N ARG A 279 19.89 10.92 2.11
CA ARG A 279 19.60 11.64 0.86
C ARG A 279 19.62 10.70 -0.33
N VAL A 280 18.73 10.98 -1.28
CA VAL A 280 18.61 10.22 -2.53
C VAL A 280 18.56 11.19 -3.69
N GLU A 281 19.34 10.92 -4.73
CA GLU A 281 19.19 11.57 -6.02
C GLU A 281 18.25 10.70 -6.87
N VAL A 282 17.13 11.27 -7.29
CA VAL A 282 16.08 10.57 -8.04
C VAL A 282 16.08 11.06 -9.48
N GLY A 283 16.42 10.18 -10.41
CA GLY A 283 16.27 10.41 -11.84
C GLY A 283 14.94 9.83 -12.33
N LEU A 284 14.46 10.35 -13.45
CA LEU A 284 13.25 9.87 -14.13
C LEU A 284 13.64 9.37 -15.52
N ASP A 285 13.30 8.13 -15.83
CA ASP A 285 13.62 7.57 -17.16
C ASP A 285 12.92 8.33 -18.29
N ALA A 286 11.71 8.85 -18.01
CA ALA A 286 10.95 9.66 -18.97
C ALA A 286 11.53 11.08 -19.17
N TYR A 287 12.35 11.59 -18.23
CA TYR A 287 12.94 12.92 -18.26
C TYR A 287 14.39 12.87 -17.75
N PRO A 288 15.36 12.39 -18.55
CA PRO A 288 16.75 12.18 -18.11
C PRO A 288 17.47 13.46 -17.64
N ASP A 289 17.05 14.61 -18.15
CA ASP A 289 17.62 15.91 -17.77
C ASP A 289 17.15 16.40 -16.40
N LYS A 290 16.07 15.82 -15.85
CA LYS A 290 15.54 16.19 -14.55
C LYS A 290 16.18 15.35 -13.45
N LYS A 291 16.82 16.04 -12.51
CA LYS A 291 17.34 15.47 -11.27
C LYS A 291 16.52 15.98 -10.11
N LEU A 292 15.81 15.08 -9.48
CA LEU A 292 15.06 15.37 -8.26
C LEU A 292 15.88 14.91 -7.06
N THR A 293 15.62 15.51 -5.92
CA THR A 293 16.17 15.07 -4.64
C THR A 293 15.07 14.49 -3.77
N GLY A 294 15.46 13.63 -2.86
CA GLY A 294 14.54 13.05 -1.92
C GLY A 294 15.25 12.50 -0.70
N VAL A 295 14.48 11.95 0.20
CA VAL A 295 14.97 11.37 1.45
C VAL A 295 14.35 9.99 1.63
N VAL A 296 15.15 9.03 2.10
CA VAL A 296 14.63 7.71 2.51
C VAL A 296 13.67 7.91 3.67
N ALA A 297 12.38 7.71 3.41
CA ALA A 297 11.33 7.85 4.43
C ALA A 297 11.16 6.56 5.24
N ARG A 298 11.24 5.40 4.58
CA ARG A 298 11.02 4.10 5.21
C ARG A 298 11.79 3.00 4.49
N VAL A 299 12.30 2.05 5.28
CA VAL A 299 12.88 0.78 4.81
C VAL A 299 12.02 -0.34 5.39
N ALA A 300 11.59 -1.28 4.55
CA ALA A 300 10.79 -2.42 5.01
C ALA A 300 11.63 -3.36 5.87
N ASN A 301 11.06 -3.86 6.95
CA ASN A 301 11.72 -4.83 7.84
C ASN A 301 11.59 -6.28 7.36
N VAL A 302 10.75 -6.53 6.37
CA VAL A 302 10.50 -7.86 5.81
C VAL A 302 10.94 -7.85 4.35
N GLY A 303 11.75 -8.82 3.97
CA GLY A 303 12.18 -9.01 2.59
C GLY A 303 11.10 -9.74 1.79
N GLU A 304 10.95 -9.35 0.54
CA GLU A 304 10.05 -9.96 -0.44
C GLU A 304 10.86 -10.68 -1.52
N GLN A 305 10.31 -11.76 -2.05
CA GLN A 305 10.91 -12.46 -3.19
C GLN A 305 10.21 -11.99 -4.46
N ARG A 306 10.96 -11.46 -5.43
CA ARG A 306 10.40 -11.10 -6.72
C ARG A 306 10.09 -12.33 -7.57
N PRO A 307 9.01 -12.30 -8.36
CA PRO A 307 8.75 -13.33 -9.35
C PRO A 307 9.98 -13.52 -10.26
N ASN A 308 10.40 -14.76 -10.49
CA ASN A 308 11.55 -15.14 -11.31
C ASN A 308 12.94 -14.71 -10.78
N SER A 309 13.09 -14.45 -9.49
CA SER A 309 14.38 -14.15 -8.85
C SER A 309 14.47 -14.84 -7.51
N ASP A 310 15.61 -15.50 -7.23
CA ASP A 310 15.89 -16.09 -5.92
C ASP A 310 16.40 -15.06 -4.91
N ALA A 311 16.73 -13.87 -5.36
CA ALA A 311 17.23 -12.80 -4.51
C ALA A 311 16.10 -12.15 -3.70
N LYS A 312 16.30 -12.04 -2.39
CA LYS A 312 15.42 -11.26 -1.51
C LYS A 312 15.70 -9.77 -1.67
N VAL A 313 14.62 -9.02 -1.77
CA VAL A 313 14.66 -7.57 -1.88
C VAL A 313 13.83 -6.93 -0.77
N PHE A 314 14.21 -5.74 -0.36
CA PHE A 314 13.52 -4.96 0.66
C PHE A 314 12.97 -3.69 0.04
N GLU A 315 11.70 -3.43 0.29
CA GLU A 315 11.05 -2.20 -0.17
C GLU A 315 11.62 -0.99 0.56
N VAL A 316 11.99 0.02 -0.20
CA VAL A 316 12.45 1.32 0.30
C VAL A 316 11.57 2.41 -0.30
N ALA A 317 10.95 3.21 0.55
CA ALA A 317 10.17 4.37 0.14
C ALA A 317 11.01 5.64 0.25
N VAL A 318 11.19 6.34 -0.85
CA VAL A 318 11.92 7.60 -0.95
C VAL A 318 10.93 8.72 -1.17
N GLU A 319 10.79 9.64 -0.23
CA GLU A 319 9.96 10.83 -0.38
C GLU A 319 10.70 11.86 -1.22
N ILE A 320 10.04 12.36 -2.27
CA ILE A 320 10.63 13.33 -3.20
C ILE A 320 10.41 14.73 -2.66
N ASP A 321 11.45 15.55 -2.70
CA ASP A 321 11.40 16.95 -2.27
C ASP A 321 10.68 17.80 -3.32
N GLY A 322 9.72 18.60 -2.87
CA GLY A 322 9.01 19.55 -3.72
C GLY A 322 7.87 18.93 -4.54
N THR A 323 7.24 19.77 -5.35
CA THR A 323 6.15 19.40 -6.25
C THR A 323 6.51 19.69 -7.69
N ASP A 324 6.38 18.71 -8.56
CA ASP A 324 6.58 18.90 -10.00
C ASP A 324 5.31 18.37 -10.73
N PRO A 325 4.60 19.24 -11.47
CA PRO A 325 3.35 18.86 -12.14
C PRO A 325 3.55 17.86 -13.29
N THR A 326 4.79 17.58 -13.68
CA THR A 326 5.10 16.59 -14.72
C THR A 326 5.20 15.16 -14.15
N LEU A 327 5.29 15.01 -12.82
CA LEU A 327 5.34 13.71 -12.16
C LEU A 327 3.99 13.02 -12.27
N ARG A 328 4.02 11.77 -12.70
CA ARG A 328 2.83 10.93 -12.77
C ARG A 328 3.10 9.60 -12.04
N PRO A 329 2.12 9.06 -11.34
CA PRO A 329 2.20 7.69 -10.81
C PRO A 329 2.59 6.69 -11.90
N SER A 330 3.26 5.62 -11.50
CA SER A 330 3.78 4.55 -12.37
C SER A 330 4.92 4.96 -13.32
N MET A 331 5.51 6.16 -13.19
CA MET A 331 6.76 6.47 -13.88
C MET A 331 7.92 5.72 -13.25
N THR A 332 8.82 5.19 -14.08
CA THR A 332 10.06 4.54 -13.63
C THR A 332 11.05 5.58 -13.11
N THR A 333 11.64 5.29 -11.97
CA THR A 333 12.65 6.12 -11.31
C THR A 333 13.97 5.39 -11.18
N SER A 334 15.07 6.12 -11.32
CA SER A 334 16.42 5.68 -10.98
C SER A 334 16.82 6.36 -9.67
N ASN A 335 17.09 5.59 -8.62
CA ASN A 335 17.37 6.12 -7.28
C ASN A 335 18.83 5.84 -6.92
N LYS A 336 19.59 6.89 -6.61
CA LYS A 336 20.95 6.84 -6.07
C LYS A 336 20.89 7.20 -4.59
N ILE A 337 20.84 6.19 -3.73
CA ILE A 337 20.80 6.37 -2.28
C ILE A 337 22.21 6.61 -1.78
N ILE A 338 22.46 7.76 -1.15
CA ILE A 338 23.76 8.10 -0.58
C ILE A 338 23.86 7.44 0.81
N ALA A 339 24.38 6.21 0.83
CA ALA A 339 24.50 5.42 2.05
C ALA A 339 25.51 6.02 3.03
N LYS A 340 26.63 6.55 2.51
CA LYS A 340 27.69 7.18 3.30
C LYS A 340 28.44 8.21 2.46
N GLN A 341 28.76 9.33 3.07
CA GLN A 341 29.61 10.33 2.48
C GLN A 341 30.83 10.56 3.38
N ILE A 342 32.02 10.52 2.79
CA ILE A 342 33.30 10.78 3.46
C ILE A 342 33.94 11.98 2.72
N ASP A 343 34.13 13.08 3.44
CA ASP A 343 34.53 14.35 2.81
C ASP A 343 35.93 14.32 2.21
N GLN A 344 36.86 13.57 2.83
CA GLN A 344 38.20 13.39 2.32
C GLN A 344 38.61 11.92 2.44
N ALA A 345 38.72 11.24 1.31
CA ALA A 345 39.21 9.88 1.20
C ALA A 345 40.22 9.79 0.07
N LEU A 346 41.18 8.89 0.22
CA LEU A 346 42.04 8.43 -0.88
C LEU A 346 41.33 7.23 -1.53
N PHE A 347 41.11 7.26 -2.82
CA PHE A 347 40.43 6.19 -3.52
C PHE A 347 41.04 5.93 -4.91
N ILE A 348 40.91 4.71 -5.36
CA ILE A 348 41.36 4.22 -6.66
C ILE A 348 40.24 3.47 -7.36
N PRO A 349 40.29 3.33 -8.70
CA PRO A 349 39.35 2.45 -9.42
C PRO A 349 39.44 1.00 -8.92
N LEU A 350 38.29 0.34 -8.78
CA LEU A 350 38.19 -1.04 -8.32
C LEU A 350 38.99 -2.02 -9.20
N GLU A 351 39.13 -1.68 -10.50
CA GLU A 351 39.88 -2.45 -11.49
C GLU A 351 41.40 -2.51 -11.16
N SER A 352 41.91 -1.57 -10.39
CA SER A 352 43.34 -1.54 -9.97
C SER A 352 43.62 -2.49 -8.80
N LEU A 353 42.57 -3.10 -8.21
CA LEU A 353 42.72 -3.91 -7.01
C LEU A 353 42.91 -5.38 -7.36
N HIS A 354 43.93 -5.99 -6.80
CA HIS A 354 44.26 -7.42 -6.98
C HIS A 354 44.33 -8.11 -5.63
N SER A 355 44.06 -9.43 -5.62
CA SER A 355 44.17 -10.26 -4.41
C SER A 355 45.04 -11.47 -4.67
N HIS A 356 45.85 -11.86 -3.69
CA HIS A 356 46.65 -13.07 -3.72
C HIS A 356 46.25 -13.99 -2.58
N ALA A 357 45.95 -15.27 -2.91
CA ALA A 357 45.69 -16.36 -1.97
C ALA A 357 44.67 -15.97 -0.84
N ASP A 358 43.57 -15.38 -1.18
CA ASP A 358 42.41 -15.01 -0.32
C ASP A 358 42.70 -14.12 0.90
N SER A 359 43.91 -13.62 1.10
CA SER A 359 44.22 -12.87 2.33
C SER A 359 44.96 -11.56 2.16
N VAL A 360 45.62 -11.30 1.04
CA VAL A 360 46.37 -10.07 0.82
C VAL A 360 45.84 -9.31 -0.40
N THR A 361 45.35 -8.11 -0.15
CA THR A 361 44.90 -7.19 -1.22
C THR A 361 46.05 -6.24 -1.57
N PHE A 362 46.40 -6.14 -2.85
CA PHE A 362 47.51 -5.32 -3.33
C PHE A 362 47.14 -4.60 -4.62
N VAL A 363 47.94 -3.58 -4.94
CA VAL A 363 47.89 -2.82 -6.19
C VAL A 363 49.28 -2.81 -6.84
N TYR A 364 49.34 -2.62 -8.15
CA TYR A 364 50.58 -2.31 -8.86
C TYR A 364 50.81 -0.82 -8.80
N LYS A 365 51.70 -0.41 -7.89
CA LYS A 365 52.12 1.01 -7.73
C LYS A 365 53.26 1.33 -8.66
N ARG A 366 53.18 2.46 -9.33
CA ARG A 366 54.26 2.99 -10.21
C ARG A 366 55.36 3.62 -9.37
N ARG A 367 56.57 3.14 -9.51
CA ARG A 367 57.76 3.72 -8.90
C ARG A 367 58.78 4.10 -9.98
N GLY A 368 58.65 5.32 -10.56
CA GLY A 368 59.43 5.73 -11.70
C GLY A 368 59.09 4.94 -12.97
N LEU A 369 60.07 4.15 -13.46
CA LEU A 369 59.88 3.25 -14.63
C LEU A 369 59.53 1.81 -14.28
N LYS A 370 59.41 1.48 -12.99
CA LYS A 370 59.07 0.12 -12.52
C LYS A 370 57.73 0.12 -11.82
N ALA A 371 57.07 -1.01 -11.89
CA ALA A 371 55.92 -1.27 -11.06
C ALA A 371 56.34 -2.06 -9.81
N GLU A 372 55.65 -1.90 -8.69
CA GLU A 372 55.89 -2.58 -7.43
C GLU A 372 54.53 -3.07 -6.91
N LYS A 373 54.44 -4.33 -6.45
CA LYS A 373 53.24 -4.84 -5.78
C LYS A 373 53.21 -4.30 -4.36
N GLN A 374 52.28 -3.39 -4.09
CA GLN A 374 52.10 -2.77 -2.77
C GLN A 374 50.85 -3.32 -2.11
N GLU A 375 50.99 -3.91 -0.91
CA GLU A 375 49.83 -4.26 -0.07
C GLU A 375 49.06 -3.01 0.30
N VAL A 376 47.74 -3.08 0.24
CA VAL A 376 46.81 -2.00 0.63
C VAL A 376 45.72 -2.49 1.55
N VAL A 377 45.35 -1.63 2.49
CA VAL A 377 44.15 -1.85 3.33
C VAL A 377 43.01 -1.07 2.72
N ILE A 378 41.98 -1.79 2.32
CA ILE A 378 40.80 -1.22 1.70
C ILE A 378 39.74 -0.86 2.75
N GLY A 379 38.98 0.22 2.47
CA GLY A 379 37.82 0.65 3.24
C GLY A 379 36.50 0.37 2.50
N GLU A 380 35.60 1.34 2.52
CA GLU A 380 34.35 1.31 1.79
C GLU A 380 34.60 1.36 0.28
N ALA A 381 33.75 0.68 -0.48
CA ALA A 381 33.79 0.71 -1.94
C ALA A 381 32.41 1.09 -2.50
N ASN A 382 32.42 1.71 -3.66
CA ASN A 382 31.23 1.90 -4.49
C ASN A 382 31.35 1.04 -5.78
N ASN A 383 30.53 1.27 -6.77
CA ASN A 383 30.51 0.48 -8.01
C ASN A 383 31.79 0.64 -8.85
N ASN A 384 32.52 1.75 -8.72
CA ASN A 384 33.65 2.10 -9.58
C ASN A 384 34.98 2.21 -8.82
N ASP A 385 34.94 2.69 -7.58
CA ASP A 385 36.13 3.07 -6.81
C ASP A 385 36.12 2.43 -5.41
N VAL A 386 37.30 2.26 -4.82
CA VAL A 386 37.49 1.75 -3.46
C VAL A 386 38.41 2.70 -2.66
N ILE A 387 38.01 2.93 -1.40
CA ILE A 387 38.82 3.75 -0.48
C ILE A 387 40.06 2.95 -0.04
N ILE A 388 41.19 3.60 -0.06
CA ILE A 388 42.43 3.07 0.51
C ILE A 388 42.66 3.73 1.86
N VAL A 389 42.71 2.89 2.90
CA VAL A 389 42.97 3.34 4.28
C VAL A 389 44.43 3.48 4.56
N THR A 390 45.26 2.53 4.09
CA THR A 390 46.74 2.53 4.21
C THR A 390 47.38 1.85 3.01
N GLY A 391 48.60 2.24 2.68
CA GLY A 391 49.41 1.66 1.61
C GLY A 391 49.69 2.55 0.45
N LEU A 392 48.89 3.60 0.21
CA LEU A 392 49.08 4.59 -0.85
C LEU A 392 49.01 6.03 -0.33
N GLY A 393 49.69 6.94 -1.01
CA GLY A 393 49.64 8.38 -0.79
C GLY A 393 48.89 9.11 -1.91
N ASP A 394 48.59 10.39 -1.67
CA ASP A 394 47.81 11.26 -2.55
C ASP A 394 48.41 11.55 -3.96
N LYS A 395 49.67 11.23 -4.16
CA LYS A 395 50.39 11.43 -5.43
C LYS A 395 50.85 10.13 -6.09
N ASP A 396 50.46 9.02 -5.53
CA ASP A 396 50.81 7.70 -6.07
C ASP A 396 50.03 7.42 -7.35
N GLU A 397 50.64 6.68 -8.26
CA GLU A 397 50.00 6.20 -9.47
C GLU A 397 49.89 4.67 -9.40
N VAL A 398 48.76 4.16 -9.81
CA VAL A 398 48.48 2.70 -9.82
C VAL A 398 48.09 2.25 -11.23
N TYR A 399 48.48 1.05 -11.58
CA TYR A 399 48.10 0.41 -12.84
C TYR A 399 46.68 -0.14 -12.76
N LEU A 400 45.91 0.04 -13.83
CA LEU A 400 44.56 -0.55 -13.94
C LEU A 400 44.59 -2.03 -14.32
N SER A 401 45.68 -2.48 -14.96
CA SER A 401 45.88 -3.86 -15.38
C SER A 401 47.23 -4.40 -14.89
N VAL A 402 47.37 -5.69 -14.85
CA VAL A 402 48.65 -6.33 -14.45
C VAL A 402 49.74 -5.97 -15.45
N PRO A 403 50.85 -5.31 -15.05
CA PRO A 403 51.95 -5.02 -15.93
C PRO A 403 52.63 -6.32 -16.36
N PRO A 404 53.03 -6.45 -17.64
CA PRO A 404 53.64 -7.71 -18.14
C PRO A 404 54.94 -8.01 -17.43
N GLY A 405 55.09 -9.27 -17.02
CA GLY A 405 56.29 -9.80 -16.38
C GLY A 405 56.37 -9.61 -14.87
N MET A 406 55.30 -9.14 -14.22
CA MET A 406 55.26 -8.92 -12.76
C MET A 406 54.39 -9.94 -12.02
N GLU A 407 54.00 -11.02 -12.65
CA GLU A 407 53.10 -12.02 -12.06
C GLU A 407 53.75 -12.75 -10.87
N GLU A 408 55.11 -12.94 -10.84
CA GLU A 408 55.85 -13.64 -9.81
C GLU A 408 56.55 -12.76 -8.78
N ASP A 409 56.43 -11.42 -8.87
CA ASP A 409 57.14 -10.50 -7.96
C ASP A 409 56.55 -10.60 -6.54
N GLU A 410 57.43 -10.43 -5.53
CA GLU A 410 57.04 -10.40 -4.11
C GLU A 410 56.18 -9.14 -3.81
N ILE A 411 55.20 -9.32 -2.90
CA ILE A 411 54.34 -8.23 -2.46
C ILE A 411 55.04 -7.47 -1.34
N SER A 412 55.18 -6.15 -1.49
CA SER A 412 55.65 -5.26 -0.45
C SER A 412 54.59 -5.16 0.67
N LEU A 413 54.85 -5.88 1.75
CA LEU A 413 53.90 -6.01 2.87
C LEU A 413 53.94 -4.85 3.81
N LEU A 414 52.78 -4.43 4.31
CA LEU A 414 52.65 -3.39 5.32
C LEU A 414 53.00 -3.92 6.73
N LYS A 415 53.99 -3.35 7.39
CA LYS A 415 54.40 -3.74 8.74
C LYS A 415 53.30 -3.66 9.80
N GLU A 416 52.35 -2.74 9.58
CA GLU A 416 51.20 -2.54 10.46
C GLU A 416 50.20 -3.71 10.46
N MET A 417 50.27 -4.58 9.45
CA MET A 417 49.34 -5.73 9.28
C MET A 417 49.90 -7.05 9.75
N ASP A 418 51.19 -7.14 10.15
CA ASP A 418 51.86 -8.40 10.54
C ASP A 418 51.18 -9.14 11.70
N GLY A 419 50.64 -8.39 12.69
CA GLY A 419 49.91 -8.97 13.83
C GLY A 419 48.46 -9.39 13.52
N LYS A 420 47.85 -8.85 12.48
CA LYS A 420 46.44 -9.11 12.09
C LYS A 420 46.33 -10.30 11.12
N ARG A 421 47.37 -10.56 10.32
CA ARG A 421 47.44 -11.71 9.39
C ARG A 421 47.44 -13.05 10.10
N LYS A 422 48.12 -13.18 11.26
CA LYS A 422 48.21 -14.43 12.05
C LYS A 422 46.89 -14.84 12.71
N LYS A 423 46.00 -13.89 13.05
CA LYS A 423 44.69 -14.21 13.67
C LYS A 423 43.64 -14.74 12.71
N LYS A 424 43.74 -14.43 11.42
CA LYS A 424 42.74 -14.86 10.45
C LYS A 424 42.97 -16.26 9.91
N GLY A 425 44.20 -16.81 10.02
CA GLY A 425 44.55 -18.18 9.65
C GLY A 425 44.16 -19.25 10.70
N GLU A 426 43.91 -18.83 11.96
CA GLU A 426 43.59 -19.75 13.06
C GLU A 426 42.05 -19.97 13.27
N GLU A 427 41.22 -19.10 12.68
CA GLU A 427 39.74 -19.14 12.85
C GLU A 427 39.02 -20.04 11.84
N THR A 428 39.74 -20.66 10.90
CA THR A 428 39.15 -21.53 9.86
C THR A 428 39.34 -23.01 10.08
N ALA A 429 39.81 -23.46 11.27
CA ALA A 429 39.82 -24.87 11.63
C ALA A 429 38.47 -25.27 12.26
N ALA A 430 37.54 -25.72 11.43
CA ALA A 430 36.26 -26.28 11.86
C ALA A 430 36.47 -27.49 12.77
N PRO A 431 35.75 -27.64 13.89
CA PRO A 431 35.85 -28.83 14.74
C PRO A 431 35.28 -30.04 14.01
N LYS A 432 36.07 -31.15 14.03
CA LYS A 432 35.68 -32.46 13.51
C LYS A 432 34.38 -32.94 14.19
N PRO A 433 33.43 -33.53 13.47
CA PRO A 433 32.22 -34.09 14.08
C PRO A 433 32.59 -35.34 14.92
N SER A 434 32.12 -35.35 16.16
CA SER A 434 32.16 -36.51 17.05
C SER A 434 31.25 -37.63 16.55
N PRO A 435 31.61 -38.93 16.74
CA PRO A 435 30.80 -40.04 16.24
C PRO A 435 29.50 -40.18 17.01
N SER A 436 28.41 -40.30 16.28
CA SER A 436 27.06 -40.53 16.75
C SER A 436 26.94 -41.85 17.52
N ALA A 437 26.48 -41.76 18.77
CA ALA A 437 26.02 -42.91 19.54
C ALA A 437 24.63 -43.33 19.03
N SER A 438 24.55 -44.58 18.63
CA SER A 438 23.31 -45.28 18.31
C SER A 438 22.39 -45.38 19.54
N LEU A 439 21.19 -44.86 19.46
CA LEU A 439 20.12 -45.21 20.40
C LEU A 439 19.10 -46.10 19.69
N GLN A 440 19.00 -47.32 20.23
CA GLN A 440 17.95 -48.29 19.98
C GLN A 440 16.60 -47.77 20.51
N GLN A 441 15.59 -48.04 19.72
CA GLN A 441 14.18 -48.01 20.18
C GLN A 441 13.84 -49.21 21.07
N PRO A 442 12.82 -49.10 21.93
CA PRO A 442 11.61 -49.88 21.71
C PRO A 442 10.40 -49.05 21.24
#